data_b9f9b77fbb8f3a616c41af7cc8157427
#
_entry.id   b9f9b77fbb8f3a616c41af7cc8157427
#
_cell.length_a   1.000
_cell.length_b   1.000
_cell.length_c   1.000
_cell.angle_alpha   90.00
_cell.angle_beta   90.00
_cell.angle_gamma   90.00
#
_symmetry.space_group_name_H-M   'P 1'
#
loop_
_entity.id
_entity.type
_entity.pdbx_description
1 polymer ?
#
loop_
_entity_poly.entity_id
_entity_poly.type
_entity_poly.pdbx_seq_one_letter_code
_entity_poly.pdbx_strand_id
1 'polypeptide(L)'
;NHHPVVHTIILGSLVKLGIKLFSSLNAGLFIYSIIQTIILVSTLSYTIKFMKDINVSLKYRKICLLIYSLVPVFPLYAMSPVKDVIFGCLIIIYIISFYKLINLKGKLKIKDMVMEILLIILIILFRNNGFHIVLFSLFFLLFLGRQNIFKYIIIICITITFYYSYNNVILPHFKITNGSIREVLSVPFQQTARYVKEYKKEVTSDEKKAIDKLLNYDTIASRYNPALADPVKNEFNRYYTDDDLKNYFKVWFTQLKKHPLVYVEATIANTYGYIYPVETNWYVHIKGKKIINNYGFDYHFNKKLRPLRMVLGGFAITFPYIPFIGLLINIGFNTWILLFMLSYLFYRKKYKDIILFIPSFLILLV
;
A
#
# COMPACT_ATOMS: atom_id res chain seq x y z
N ASN A 1 -6.60 -11.64 -9.94
CA ASN A 1 -6.66 -11.68 -8.48
C ASN A 1 -6.04 -10.41 -7.89
N HIS A 2 -6.85 -9.60 -7.23
CA HIS A 2 -6.42 -8.34 -6.58
C HIS A 2 -5.78 -8.54 -5.21
N HIS A 3 -6.03 -9.70 -4.59
CA HIS A 3 -5.57 -9.95 -3.24
C HIS A 3 -4.37 -10.90 -3.23
N PRO A 4 -3.36 -10.63 -2.39
CA PRO A 4 -2.23 -11.51 -2.19
C PRO A 4 -2.72 -12.88 -1.70
N VAL A 5 -2.11 -13.94 -2.26
CA VAL A 5 -2.53 -15.32 -2.01
C VAL A 5 -2.46 -15.67 -0.53
N VAL A 6 -1.37 -15.28 0.13
CA VAL A 6 -1.16 -15.59 1.56
C VAL A 6 -2.23 -14.94 2.44
N HIS A 7 -2.55 -13.68 2.21
CA HIS A 7 -3.65 -13.02 2.93
C HIS A 7 -4.99 -13.75 2.69
N THR A 8 -5.27 -14.13 1.45
CA THR A 8 -6.51 -14.85 1.08
C THR A 8 -6.59 -16.22 1.77
N ILE A 9 -5.46 -16.95 1.83
CA ILE A 9 -5.39 -18.24 2.51
C ILE A 9 -5.63 -18.07 4.01
N ILE A 10 -4.95 -17.12 4.66
CA ILE A 10 -5.09 -16.88 6.10
C ILE A 10 -6.53 -16.51 6.43
N LEU A 11 -7.09 -15.51 5.75
CA LEU A 11 -8.46 -15.05 5.97
C LEU A 11 -9.47 -16.18 5.71
N GLY A 12 -9.34 -16.89 4.58
CA GLY A 12 -10.21 -17.99 4.22
C GLY A 12 -10.13 -19.18 5.19
N SER A 13 -8.93 -19.48 5.68
CA SER A 13 -8.74 -20.55 6.69
C SER A 13 -9.40 -20.20 8.02
N LEU A 14 -9.30 -18.95 8.46
CA LEU A 14 -9.92 -18.48 9.70
C LEU A 14 -11.46 -18.41 9.55
N VAL A 15 -11.96 -18.02 8.38
CA VAL A 15 -13.40 -18.08 8.10
C VAL A 15 -13.90 -19.52 8.14
N LYS A 16 -13.20 -20.48 7.51
CA LYS A 16 -13.52 -21.90 7.60
C LYS A 16 -13.49 -22.43 9.05
N LEU A 17 -12.51 -21.99 9.83
CA LEU A 17 -12.42 -22.34 11.26
C LEU A 17 -13.64 -21.80 12.03
N GLY A 18 -14.05 -20.56 11.78
CA GLY A 18 -15.24 -19.96 12.38
C GLY A 18 -16.52 -20.74 12.05
N ILE A 19 -16.67 -21.19 10.79
CA ILE A 19 -17.79 -22.07 10.39
C ILE A 19 -17.72 -23.40 11.14
N LYS A 20 -16.54 -24.03 11.19
CA LYS A 20 -16.37 -25.35 11.83
C LYS A 20 -16.66 -25.32 13.33
N LEU A 21 -16.20 -24.29 14.04
CA LEU A 21 -16.31 -24.21 15.51
C LEU A 21 -17.61 -23.56 15.98
N PHE A 22 -18.16 -22.62 15.22
CA PHE A 22 -19.27 -21.76 15.67
C PHE A 22 -20.42 -21.70 14.66
N SER A 23 -20.36 -22.46 13.58
CA SER A 23 -21.34 -22.42 12.47
C SER A 23 -21.60 -20.99 11.94
N SER A 24 -20.56 -20.13 11.97
CA SER A 24 -20.66 -18.70 11.67
C SER A 24 -19.48 -18.16 10.89
N LEU A 25 -19.77 -17.52 9.74
CA LEU A 25 -18.78 -16.75 8.97
C LEU A 25 -18.24 -15.55 9.78
N ASN A 26 -19.13 -14.90 10.56
CA ASN A 26 -18.76 -13.75 11.39
C ASN A 26 -17.76 -14.11 12.48
N ALA A 27 -17.86 -15.32 13.05
CA ALA A 27 -16.90 -15.81 14.03
C ALA A 27 -15.50 -15.91 13.43
N GLY A 28 -15.37 -16.36 12.19
CA GLY A 28 -14.09 -16.41 11.49
C GLY A 28 -13.48 -15.03 11.24
N LEU A 29 -14.29 -14.06 10.80
CA LEU A 29 -13.84 -12.65 10.67
C LEU A 29 -13.45 -12.04 12.02
N PHE A 30 -14.17 -12.37 13.08
CA PHE A 30 -13.84 -11.90 14.43
C PHE A 30 -12.49 -12.44 14.90
N ILE A 31 -12.23 -13.74 14.70
CA ILE A 31 -10.93 -14.37 15.02
C ILE A 31 -9.81 -13.67 14.22
N TYR A 32 -10.03 -13.43 12.92
CA TYR A 32 -9.05 -12.70 12.10
C TYR A 32 -8.78 -11.31 12.66
N SER A 33 -9.83 -10.55 13.01
CA SER A 33 -9.69 -9.19 13.55
C SER A 33 -8.94 -9.17 14.88
N ILE A 34 -9.14 -10.17 15.75
CA ILE A 34 -8.37 -10.30 17.00
C ILE A 34 -6.89 -10.52 16.70
N ILE A 35 -6.56 -11.48 15.83
CA ILE A 35 -5.17 -11.77 15.46
C ILE A 35 -4.51 -10.53 14.84
N GLN A 36 -5.20 -9.86 13.90
CA GLN A 36 -4.71 -8.64 13.27
C GLN A 36 -4.49 -7.52 14.30
N THR A 37 -5.40 -7.36 15.27
CA THR A 37 -5.28 -6.38 16.36
C THR A 37 -4.06 -6.67 17.22
N ILE A 38 -3.83 -7.94 17.59
CA ILE A 38 -2.64 -8.34 18.37
C ILE A 38 -1.36 -8.01 17.60
N ILE A 39 -1.30 -8.33 16.30
CA ILE A 39 -0.15 -8.01 15.45
C ILE A 39 0.09 -6.49 15.41
N LEU A 40 -0.95 -5.70 15.18
CA LEU A 40 -0.85 -4.24 15.12
C LEU A 40 -0.37 -3.65 16.46
N VAL A 41 -1.02 -4.01 17.56
CA VAL A 41 -0.66 -3.51 18.91
C VAL A 41 0.76 -3.91 19.27
N SER A 42 1.17 -5.15 18.99
CA SER A 42 2.54 -5.62 19.22
C SER A 42 3.56 -4.83 18.40
N THR A 43 3.25 -4.55 17.14
CA THR A 43 4.12 -3.74 16.25
C THR A 43 4.25 -2.31 16.77
N LEU A 44 3.14 -1.65 17.14
CA LEU A 44 3.15 -0.30 17.68
C LEU A 44 3.87 -0.22 19.03
N SER A 45 3.69 -1.24 19.90
CA SER A 45 4.43 -1.36 21.14
C SER A 45 5.94 -1.54 20.90
N TYR A 46 6.29 -2.32 19.87
CA TYR A 46 7.68 -2.49 19.46
C TYR A 46 8.32 -1.18 18.96
N THR A 47 7.58 -0.31 18.26
CA THR A 47 8.10 1.01 17.89
C THR A 47 8.45 1.85 19.12
N ILE A 48 7.58 1.85 20.15
CA ILE A 48 7.85 2.59 21.41
C ILE A 48 9.07 2.02 22.16
N LYS A 49 9.20 0.68 22.17
CA LYS A 49 10.39 0.03 22.72
C LYS A 49 11.64 0.45 21.95
N PHE A 50 11.59 0.40 20.62
CA PHE A 50 12.70 0.83 19.76
C PHE A 50 13.08 2.29 19.99
N MET A 51 12.10 3.20 20.13
CA MET A 51 12.36 4.60 20.51
C MET A 51 13.13 4.71 21.83
N LYS A 52 12.83 3.83 22.82
CA LYS A 52 13.59 3.76 24.06
C LYS A 52 15.03 3.29 23.82
N ASP A 53 15.20 2.26 23.00
CA ASP A 53 16.50 1.66 22.70
C ASP A 53 17.46 2.65 21.98
N ILE A 54 16.92 3.61 21.23
CA ILE A 54 17.68 4.70 20.59
C ILE A 54 17.66 6.00 21.41
N ASN A 55 17.37 5.92 22.71
CA ASN A 55 17.41 7.03 23.68
C ASN A 55 16.46 8.20 23.38
N VAL A 56 15.34 7.99 22.71
CA VAL A 56 14.28 9.00 22.58
C VAL A 56 13.69 9.29 23.95
N SER A 57 13.53 10.56 24.30
CA SER A 57 13.04 10.97 25.62
C SER A 57 11.64 10.42 25.93
N LEU A 58 11.34 10.24 27.22
CA LEU A 58 10.05 9.71 27.68
C LEU A 58 8.87 10.57 27.21
N LYS A 59 9.04 11.88 27.08
CA LYS A 59 8.01 12.81 26.62
C LYS A 59 7.50 12.41 25.22
N TYR A 60 8.40 12.23 24.25
CA TYR A 60 8.01 11.86 22.88
C TYR A 60 7.44 10.45 22.80
N ARG A 61 7.96 9.50 23.58
CA ARG A 61 7.39 8.14 23.67
C ARG A 61 5.96 8.14 24.19
N LYS A 62 5.66 8.97 25.21
CA LYS A 62 4.29 9.15 25.72
C LYS A 62 3.37 9.79 24.67
N ILE A 63 3.86 10.79 23.92
CA ILE A 63 3.09 11.40 22.81
C ILE A 63 2.74 10.35 21.77
N CYS A 64 3.70 9.54 21.32
CA CYS A 64 3.43 8.44 20.38
C CYS A 64 2.43 7.43 20.93
N LEU A 65 2.54 7.06 22.21
CA LEU A 65 1.56 6.17 22.83
C LEU A 65 0.15 6.76 22.83
N LEU A 66 0.01 8.04 23.13
CA LEU A 66 -1.29 8.73 23.06
C LEU A 66 -1.84 8.77 21.63
N ILE A 67 -0.99 9.05 20.64
CA ILE A 67 -1.40 9.01 19.23
C ILE A 67 -1.90 7.62 18.86
N TYR A 68 -1.16 6.56 19.16
CA TYR A 68 -1.56 5.19 18.84
C TYR A 68 -2.85 4.74 19.54
N SER A 69 -3.10 5.28 20.75
CA SER A 69 -4.28 4.91 21.54
C SER A 69 -5.54 5.71 21.20
N LEU A 70 -5.39 6.99 20.81
CA LEU A 70 -6.51 7.91 20.67
C LEU A 70 -6.90 8.21 19.22
N VAL A 71 -5.96 8.05 18.26
CA VAL A 71 -6.27 8.33 16.85
C VAL A 71 -7.10 7.20 16.27
N PRO A 72 -8.32 7.47 15.77
CA PRO A 72 -9.29 6.45 15.38
C PRO A 72 -8.84 5.54 14.25
N VAL A 73 -7.88 5.95 13.45
CA VAL A 73 -7.35 5.16 12.32
C VAL A 73 -6.83 3.81 12.79
N PHE A 74 -6.14 3.74 13.94
CA PHE A 74 -5.57 2.49 14.43
C PHE A 74 -6.62 1.44 14.80
N PRO A 75 -7.62 1.71 15.67
CA PRO A 75 -8.65 0.73 15.99
C PRO A 75 -9.56 0.42 14.79
N LEU A 76 -9.84 1.37 13.92
CA LEU A 76 -10.64 1.11 12.73
C LEU A 76 -9.95 0.15 11.76
N TYR A 77 -8.67 0.36 11.50
CA TYR A 77 -7.89 -0.57 10.67
C TYR A 77 -7.61 -1.89 11.38
N ALA A 78 -7.44 -1.91 12.70
CA ALA A 78 -7.31 -3.16 13.47
C ALA A 78 -8.49 -4.11 13.23
N MET A 79 -9.70 -3.57 13.10
CA MET A 79 -10.93 -4.34 12.86
C MET A 79 -11.22 -4.61 11.38
N SER A 80 -10.54 -3.93 10.44
CA SER A 80 -10.79 -4.07 9.01
C SER A 80 -9.99 -5.24 8.44
N PRO A 81 -10.63 -6.28 7.87
CA PRO A 81 -9.94 -7.46 7.35
C PRO A 81 -9.28 -7.18 5.99
N VAL A 82 -8.34 -6.22 5.97
CA VAL A 82 -7.61 -5.79 4.78
C VAL A 82 -6.13 -6.17 4.87
N LYS A 83 -5.56 -6.56 3.75
CA LYS A 83 -4.15 -6.96 3.62
C LYS A 83 -3.16 -5.87 4.08
N ASP A 84 -3.56 -4.61 3.94
CA ASP A 84 -2.69 -3.45 4.11
C ASP A 84 -2.29 -3.22 5.57
N VAL A 85 -3.07 -3.70 6.54
CA VAL A 85 -2.74 -3.58 7.98
C VAL A 85 -1.52 -4.43 8.33
N ILE A 86 -1.54 -5.71 7.97
CA ILE A 86 -0.40 -6.62 8.24
C ILE A 86 0.81 -6.18 7.42
N PHE A 87 0.61 -5.80 6.16
CA PHE A 87 1.68 -5.24 5.34
C PHE A 87 2.31 -4.00 5.99
N GLY A 88 1.50 -3.06 6.49
CA GLY A 88 1.99 -1.88 7.22
C GLY A 88 2.80 -2.24 8.47
N CYS A 89 2.36 -3.24 9.24
CA CYS A 89 3.11 -3.76 10.38
C CYS A 89 4.49 -4.32 9.96
N LEU A 90 4.52 -5.12 8.89
CA LEU A 90 5.76 -5.68 8.35
C LEU A 90 6.72 -4.58 7.87
N ILE A 91 6.21 -3.55 7.21
CA ILE A 91 7.02 -2.41 6.75
C ILE A 91 7.58 -1.61 7.94
N ILE A 92 6.81 -1.40 9.00
CA ILE A 92 7.31 -0.74 10.21
C ILE A 92 8.47 -1.55 10.83
N ILE A 93 8.32 -2.86 10.93
CA ILE A 93 9.36 -3.76 11.43
C ILE A 93 10.59 -3.70 10.51
N TYR A 94 10.38 -3.66 9.18
CA TYR A 94 11.45 -3.55 8.19
C TYR A 94 12.21 -2.23 8.32
N ILE A 95 11.54 -1.10 8.49
CA ILE A 95 12.18 0.22 8.70
C ILE A 95 13.08 0.18 9.96
N ILE A 96 12.60 -0.43 11.03
CA ILE A 96 13.39 -0.60 12.26
C ILE A 96 14.59 -1.53 12.03
N SER A 97 14.41 -2.63 11.30
CA SER A 97 15.49 -3.54 10.93
C SER A 97 16.50 -2.86 10.03
N PHE A 98 16.07 -2.14 9.03
CA PHE A 98 16.90 -1.36 8.13
C PHE A 98 17.75 -0.32 8.88
N TYR A 99 17.14 0.38 9.86
CA TYR A 99 17.89 1.27 10.76
C TYR A 99 19.00 0.53 11.50
N LYS A 100 18.70 -0.66 12.03
CA LYS A 100 19.69 -1.48 12.74
C LYS A 100 20.82 -1.94 11.82
N LEU A 101 20.50 -2.33 10.57
CA LEU A 101 21.49 -2.72 9.57
C LEU A 101 22.41 -1.57 9.18
N ILE A 102 21.89 -0.37 8.96
CA ILE A 102 22.68 0.83 8.63
C ILE A 102 23.61 1.23 9.78
N ASN A 103 23.16 1.06 11.02
CA ASN A 103 23.92 1.42 12.21
C ASN A 103 24.71 0.24 12.83
N LEU A 104 24.76 -0.88 12.12
CA LEU A 104 25.47 -2.06 12.61
C LEU A 104 26.97 -1.79 12.69
N LYS A 105 27.52 -1.94 13.92
CA LYS A 105 28.97 -1.91 14.17
C LYS A 105 29.49 -3.34 14.16
N GLY A 106 30.15 -3.75 13.09
CA GLY A 106 30.73 -5.10 12.97
C GLY A 106 30.01 -6.03 12.00
N LYS A 107 30.26 -7.34 12.14
CA LYS A 107 29.76 -8.34 11.19
C LYS A 107 28.30 -8.70 11.46
N LEU A 108 27.47 -8.72 10.44
CA LEU A 108 26.10 -9.22 10.50
C LEU A 108 26.10 -10.69 10.90
N LYS A 109 25.37 -11.07 11.93
CA LYS A 109 25.22 -12.47 12.35
C LYS A 109 24.32 -13.23 11.37
N ILE A 110 24.56 -14.51 11.19
CA ILE A 110 23.74 -15.36 10.31
C ILE A 110 22.29 -15.38 10.77
N LYS A 111 22.02 -15.42 12.07
CA LYS A 111 20.68 -15.36 12.63
C LYS A 111 19.93 -14.10 12.17
N ASP A 112 20.58 -12.93 12.23
CA ASP A 112 19.96 -11.65 11.87
C ASP A 112 19.73 -11.59 10.36
N MET A 113 20.65 -12.17 9.55
CA MET A 113 20.47 -12.29 8.11
C MET A 113 19.25 -13.16 7.75
N VAL A 114 19.09 -14.31 8.41
CA VAL A 114 17.92 -15.19 8.20
C VAL A 114 16.62 -14.51 8.59
N MET A 115 16.60 -13.80 9.74
CA MET A 115 15.42 -13.05 10.17
C MET A 115 15.06 -11.94 9.18
N GLU A 116 16.05 -11.26 8.60
CA GLU A 116 15.83 -10.25 7.57
C GLU A 116 15.22 -10.87 6.30
N ILE A 117 15.78 -12.00 5.83
CA ILE A 117 15.23 -12.72 4.66
C ILE A 117 13.78 -13.15 4.90
N LEU A 118 13.46 -13.68 6.08
CA LEU A 118 12.10 -14.08 6.43
C LEU A 118 11.15 -12.89 6.43
N LEU A 119 11.58 -11.76 6.99
CA LEU A 119 10.79 -10.52 6.99
C LEU A 119 10.52 -10.02 5.57
N ILE A 120 11.53 -10.04 4.71
CA ILE A 120 11.44 -9.66 3.30
C ILE A 120 10.45 -10.56 2.55
N ILE A 121 10.56 -11.87 2.75
CA ILE A 121 9.63 -12.85 2.15
C ILE A 121 8.20 -12.56 2.58
N LEU A 122 7.95 -12.31 3.85
CA LEU A 122 6.62 -11.95 4.34
C LEU A 122 6.10 -10.65 3.69
N ILE A 123 6.94 -9.61 3.56
CA ILE A 123 6.57 -8.36 2.90
C ILE A 123 6.10 -8.63 1.45
N ILE A 124 6.85 -9.41 0.69
CA ILE A 124 6.53 -9.76 -0.70
C ILE A 124 5.24 -10.57 -0.77
N LEU A 125 5.04 -11.53 0.13
CA LEU A 125 3.86 -12.38 0.18
C LEU A 125 2.58 -11.63 0.52
N PHE A 126 2.67 -10.56 1.33
CA PHE A 126 1.51 -9.73 1.67
C PHE A 126 1.22 -8.62 0.64
N ARG A 127 2.23 -8.19 -0.14
CA ARG A 127 2.02 -7.23 -1.21
C ARG A 127 3.17 -7.28 -2.23
N ASN A 128 2.87 -7.54 -3.50
CA ASN A 128 3.89 -7.64 -4.56
C ASN A 128 4.77 -6.39 -4.68
N ASN A 129 4.18 -5.20 -4.45
CA ASN A 129 4.91 -3.94 -4.45
C ASN A 129 5.99 -3.88 -3.36
N GLY A 130 5.85 -4.64 -2.29
CA GLY A 130 6.85 -4.77 -1.23
C GLY A 130 8.22 -5.20 -1.76
N PHE A 131 8.28 -5.98 -2.85
CA PHE A 131 9.52 -6.34 -3.51
C PHE A 131 10.34 -5.11 -3.93
N HIS A 132 9.70 -4.14 -4.57
CA HIS A 132 10.38 -2.94 -5.04
C HIS A 132 10.88 -2.08 -3.87
N ILE A 133 10.07 -1.92 -2.81
CA ILE A 133 10.45 -1.18 -1.61
C ILE A 133 11.70 -1.78 -0.98
N VAL A 134 11.70 -3.10 -0.80
CA VAL A 134 12.81 -3.81 -0.16
C VAL A 134 14.05 -3.82 -1.05
N LEU A 135 13.90 -4.18 -2.33
CA LEU A 135 15.02 -4.29 -3.26
C LEU A 135 15.79 -2.96 -3.38
N PHE A 136 15.08 -1.86 -3.61
CA PHE A 136 15.70 -0.54 -3.71
C PHE A 136 16.33 -0.10 -2.38
N SER A 137 15.70 -0.41 -1.24
CA SER A 137 16.30 -0.09 0.07
C SER A 137 17.58 -0.87 0.32
N LEU A 138 17.59 -2.17 0.03
CA LEU A 138 18.76 -3.03 0.21
C LEU A 138 19.93 -2.61 -0.66
N PHE A 139 19.65 -2.07 -1.86
CA PHE A 139 20.69 -1.57 -2.75
C PHE A 139 21.55 -0.50 -2.06
N PHE A 140 20.96 0.39 -1.27
CA PHE A 140 21.70 1.40 -0.52
C PHE A 140 22.59 0.84 0.58
N LEU A 141 22.29 -0.37 1.11
CA LEU A 141 23.16 -1.01 2.09
C LEU A 141 24.51 -1.44 1.49
N LEU A 142 24.57 -1.70 0.17
CA LEU A 142 25.82 -2.03 -0.49
C LEU A 142 26.86 -0.90 -0.40
N PHE A 143 26.39 0.35 -0.39
CA PHE A 143 27.27 1.52 -0.27
C PHE A 143 27.68 1.82 1.17
N LEU A 144 26.79 1.56 2.14
CA LEU A 144 27.03 1.90 3.54
C LEU A 144 27.71 0.80 4.34
N GLY A 145 27.46 -0.45 3.99
CA GLY A 145 27.83 -1.60 4.81
C GLY A 145 28.98 -2.43 4.27
N ARG A 146 30.10 -1.80 3.84
CA ARG A 146 31.24 -2.47 3.18
C ARG A 146 31.71 -3.76 3.87
N GLN A 147 31.69 -3.83 5.21
CA GLN A 147 32.10 -5.03 5.96
C GLN A 147 31.15 -6.22 5.77
N ASN A 148 29.92 -5.99 5.35
CA ASN A 148 28.87 -7.01 5.21
C ASN A 148 28.37 -7.14 3.76
N ILE A 149 29.09 -6.58 2.79
CA ILE A 149 28.65 -6.48 1.40
C ILE A 149 28.23 -7.83 0.80
N PHE A 150 29.01 -8.89 1.03
CA PHE A 150 28.68 -10.23 0.56
C PHE A 150 27.36 -10.75 1.14
N LYS A 151 27.09 -10.46 2.42
CA LYS A 151 25.82 -10.87 3.06
C LYS A 151 24.63 -10.09 2.50
N TYR A 152 24.81 -8.80 2.23
CA TYR A 152 23.77 -8.01 1.58
C TYR A 152 23.51 -8.45 0.14
N ILE A 153 24.56 -8.79 -0.62
CA ILE A 153 24.40 -9.38 -1.95
C ILE A 153 23.62 -10.70 -1.86
N ILE A 154 23.93 -11.58 -0.91
CA ILE A 154 23.18 -12.82 -0.70
C ILE A 154 21.70 -12.54 -0.39
N ILE A 155 21.41 -11.59 0.49
CA ILE A 155 20.02 -11.19 0.80
C ILE A 155 19.31 -10.70 -0.48
N ILE A 156 19.96 -9.84 -1.27
CA ILE A 156 19.42 -9.33 -2.53
C ILE A 156 19.17 -10.48 -3.53
N CYS A 157 20.13 -11.37 -3.71
CA CYS A 157 20.00 -12.52 -4.62
C CYS A 157 18.85 -13.43 -4.20
N ILE A 158 18.73 -13.75 -2.90
CA ILE A 158 17.61 -14.55 -2.37
C ILE A 158 16.28 -13.82 -2.58
N THR A 159 16.22 -12.51 -2.33
CA THR A 159 15.02 -11.69 -2.53
C THR A 159 14.55 -11.73 -3.99
N ILE A 160 15.46 -11.55 -4.94
CA ILE A 160 15.18 -11.58 -6.38
C ILE A 160 14.74 -13.00 -6.79
N THR A 161 15.51 -14.03 -6.40
CA THR A 161 15.19 -15.41 -6.73
C THR A 161 13.84 -15.82 -6.17
N PHE A 162 13.54 -15.47 -4.91
CA PHE A 162 12.25 -15.76 -4.32
C PHE A 162 11.12 -15.08 -5.07
N TYR A 163 11.23 -13.78 -5.39
CA TYR A 163 10.19 -13.03 -6.11
C TYR A 163 9.87 -13.63 -7.47
N TYR A 164 10.90 -13.94 -8.26
CA TYR A 164 10.71 -14.53 -9.59
C TYR A 164 10.20 -15.98 -9.51
N SER A 165 10.72 -16.79 -8.60
CA SER A 165 10.25 -18.17 -8.39
C SER A 165 8.80 -18.18 -7.90
N TYR A 166 8.42 -17.27 -6.99
CA TYR A 166 7.07 -17.16 -6.50
C TYR A 166 6.07 -16.83 -7.63
N ASN A 167 6.38 -15.82 -8.45
CA ASN A 167 5.45 -15.37 -9.49
C ASN A 167 5.44 -16.29 -10.73
N ASN A 168 6.56 -16.91 -11.11
CA ASN A 168 6.68 -17.64 -12.37
C ASN A 168 6.65 -19.16 -12.20
N VAL A 169 6.89 -19.68 -11.00
CA VAL A 169 6.88 -21.13 -10.73
C VAL A 169 5.78 -21.49 -9.74
N ILE A 170 5.79 -20.89 -8.55
CA ILE A 170 4.88 -21.29 -7.46
C ILE A 170 3.43 -20.97 -7.82
N LEU A 171 3.12 -19.71 -8.14
CA LEU A 171 1.74 -19.32 -8.46
C LEU A 171 1.16 -20.06 -9.66
N PRO A 172 1.87 -20.21 -10.81
CA PRO A 172 1.39 -20.99 -11.95
C PRO A 172 1.18 -22.48 -11.62
N HIS A 173 2.08 -23.10 -10.82
CA HIS A 173 1.91 -24.49 -10.40
C HIS A 173 0.57 -24.73 -9.68
N PHE A 174 0.14 -23.77 -8.85
CA PHE A 174 -1.18 -23.81 -8.20
C PHE A 174 -2.31 -23.21 -9.05
N LYS A 175 -2.07 -22.96 -10.34
CA LYS A 175 -3.04 -22.34 -11.27
C LYS A 175 -3.58 -20.99 -10.77
N ILE A 176 -2.75 -20.26 -10.04
CA ILE A 176 -3.08 -18.92 -9.52
C ILE A 176 -2.54 -17.90 -10.52
N THR A 177 -3.44 -17.13 -11.11
CA THR A 177 -3.06 -16.04 -12.02
C THR A 177 -2.48 -14.87 -11.27
N ASN A 178 -1.39 -14.32 -11.77
CA ASN A 178 -0.82 -13.07 -11.30
C ASN A 178 -1.82 -11.93 -11.37
N GLY A 179 -1.55 -10.85 -10.65
CA GLY A 179 -2.36 -9.63 -10.72
C GLY A 179 -2.49 -9.12 -12.17
N SER A 180 -3.64 -8.57 -12.49
CA SER A 180 -3.87 -8.03 -13.84
C SER A 180 -2.92 -6.87 -14.12
N ILE A 181 -2.34 -6.83 -15.31
CA ILE A 181 -1.50 -5.73 -15.81
C ILE A 181 -2.22 -4.37 -15.76
N ARG A 182 -3.56 -4.36 -15.77
CA ARG A 182 -4.37 -3.13 -15.67
C ARG A 182 -4.05 -2.30 -14.42
N GLU A 183 -3.53 -2.93 -13.35
CA GLU A 183 -3.17 -2.22 -12.12
C GLU A 183 -1.86 -1.44 -12.32
N VAL A 184 -0.90 -2.03 -13.04
CA VAL A 184 0.36 -1.37 -13.42
C VAL A 184 0.09 -0.24 -14.41
N LEU A 185 -0.89 -0.42 -15.29
CA LEU A 185 -1.26 0.55 -16.32
C LEU A 185 -2.25 1.62 -15.84
N SER A 186 -2.52 1.70 -14.55
CA SER A 186 -3.47 2.65 -13.96
C SER A 186 -3.20 4.10 -14.39
N VAL A 187 -1.94 4.56 -14.28
CA VAL A 187 -1.56 5.93 -14.66
C VAL A 187 -1.65 6.14 -16.18
N PRO A 188 -1.04 5.32 -17.05
CA PRO A 188 -1.22 5.43 -18.49
C PRO A 188 -2.69 5.45 -18.92
N PHE A 189 -3.54 4.62 -18.31
CA PHE A 189 -4.96 4.57 -18.65
C PHE A 189 -5.70 5.86 -18.28
N GLN A 190 -5.41 6.44 -17.12
CA GLN A 190 -5.97 7.73 -16.72
C GLN A 190 -5.53 8.86 -17.66
N GLN A 191 -4.27 8.86 -18.05
CA GLN A 191 -3.71 9.83 -19.00
C GLN A 191 -4.40 9.74 -20.37
N THR A 192 -4.53 8.51 -20.90
CA THR A 192 -5.24 8.28 -22.16
C THR A 192 -6.71 8.70 -22.09
N ALA A 193 -7.41 8.35 -21.00
CA ALA A 193 -8.82 8.70 -20.85
C ALA A 193 -9.03 10.22 -20.78
N ARG A 194 -8.14 10.94 -20.09
CA ARG A 194 -8.16 12.40 -20.05
C ARG A 194 -7.86 13.00 -21.43
N TYR A 195 -6.86 12.48 -22.13
CA TYR A 195 -6.53 12.91 -23.48
C TYR A 195 -7.74 12.76 -24.43
N VAL A 196 -8.35 11.58 -24.43
CA VAL A 196 -9.55 11.34 -25.26
C VAL A 196 -10.72 12.24 -24.87
N LYS A 197 -10.85 12.58 -23.58
CA LYS A 197 -11.89 13.50 -23.11
C LYS A 197 -11.70 14.92 -23.61
N GLU A 198 -10.46 15.44 -23.58
CA GLU A 198 -10.15 16.83 -23.88
C GLU A 198 -9.85 17.07 -25.37
N TYR A 199 -9.22 16.10 -26.04
CA TYR A 199 -8.72 16.21 -27.42
C TYR A 199 -9.30 15.16 -28.37
N LYS A 200 -10.56 14.76 -28.17
CA LYS A 200 -11.23 13.73 -28.96
C LYS A 200 -11.13 13.95 -30.48
N LYS A 201 -11.15 15.20 -30.92
CA LYS A 201 -11.09 15.57 -32.36
C LYS A 201 -9.72 15.36 -32.98
N GLU A 202 -8.67 15.30 -32.19
CA GLU A 202 -7.29 15.10 -32.63
C GLU A 202 -6.86 13.63 -32.64
N VAL A 203 -7.71 12.74 -32.12
CA VAL A 203 -7.44 11.30 -32.11
C VAL A 203 -7.67 10.76 -33.51
N THR A 204 -6.63 10.25 -34.15
CA THR A 204 -6.69 9.64 -35.47
C THR A 204 -7.41 8.29 -35.44
N SER A 205 -7.85 7.80 -36.61
CA SER A 205 -8.48 6.47 -36.72
C SER A 205 -7.58 5.34 -36.19
N ASP A 206 -6.27 5.42 -36.45
CA ASP A 206 -5.32 4.38 -36.00
C ASP A 206 -5.02 4.48 -34.50
N GLU A 207 -4.94 5.70 -33.95
CA GLU A 207 -4.85 5.90 -32.51
C GLU A 207 -6.09 5.33 -31.79
N LYS A 208 -7.30 5.59 -32.32
CA LYS A 208 -8.55 5.03 -31.80
C LYS A 208 -8.51 3.51 -31.79
N LYS A 209 -8.11 2.87 -32.91
CA LYS A 209 -8.02 1.39 -32.98
C LYS A 209 -7.05 0.81 -31.98
N ALA A 210 -5.88 1.44 -31.80
CA ALA A 210 -4.88 0.96 -30.86
C ALA A 210 -5.36 1.09 -29.39
N ILE A 211 -6.03 2.19 -29.06
CA ILE A 211 -6.62 2.38 -27.71
C ILE A 211 -7.72 1.35 -27.48
N ASP A 212 -8.61 1.14 -28.47
CA ASP A 212 -9.78 0.26 -28.36
C ASP A 212 -9.41 -1.22 -28.15
N LYS A 213 -8.20 -1.63 -28.52
CA LYS A 213 -7.68 -2.96 -28.22
C LYS A 213 -7.47 -3.21 -26.72
N LEU A 214 -7.13 -2.16 -25.95
CA LEU A 214 -6.86 -2.26 -24.52
C LEU A 214 -7.96 -1.65 -23.64
N LEU A 215 -8.59 -0.57 -24.10
CA LEU A 215 -9.60 0.18 -23.36
C LEU A 215 -10.78 0.46 -24.30
N ASN A 216 -12.00 0.28 -23.84
CA ASN A 216 -13.17 0.65 -24.64
C ASN A 216 -13.14 2.16 -24.93
N TYR A 217 -12.73 2.51 -26.17
CA TYR A 217 -12.51 3.90 -26.59
C TYR A 217 -13.78 4.77 -26.44
N ASP A 218 -14.95 4.21 -26.75
CA ASP A 218 -16.19 4.99 -26.77
C ASP A 218 -16.67 5.38 -25.37
N THR A 219 -16.23 4.66 -24.33
CA THR A 219 -16.65 4.88 -22.94
C THR A 219 -15.59 5.52 -22.05
N ILE A 220 -14.29 5.39 -22.35
CA ILE A 220 -13.22 5.84 -21.44
C ILE A 220 -13.28 7.33 -21.10
N ALA A 221 -13.66 8.19 -22.06
CA ALA A 221 -13.77 9.63 -21.82
C ALA A 221 -14.84 9.97 -20.76
N SER A 222 -15.98 9.27 -20.79
CA SER A 222 -17.06 9.44 -19.82
C SER A 222 -16.74 8.78 -18.47
N ARG A 223 -15.88 7.76 -18.46
CA ARG A 223 -15.41 7.06 -17.25
C ARG A 223 -14.27 7.78 -16.54
N TYR A 224 -13.65 8.75 -17.21
CA TYR A 224 -12.56 9.50 -16.59
C TYR A 224 -12.99 10.23 -15.32
N ASN A 225 -12.41 9.83 -14.20
CA ASN A 225 -12.55 10.49 -12.91
C ASN A 225 -11.15 10.89 -12.41
N PRO A 226 -10.85 12.19 -12.21
CA PRO A 226 -9.54 12.65 -11.78
C PRO A 226 -9.03 11.97 -10.51
N ALA A 227 -9.92 11.74 -9.53
CA ALA A 227 -9.56 11.20 -8.22
C ALA A 227 -9.56 9.67 -8.15
N LEU A 228 -10.10 8.96 -9.14
CA LEU A 228 -10.31 7.52 -9.08
C LEU A 228 -10.03 6.83 -10.40
N ALA A 229 -9.03 5.97 -10.44
CA ALA A 229 -8.63 5.25 -11.66
C ALA A 229 -9.52 4.04 -11.98
N ASP A 230 -10.24 3.48 -11.01
CA ASP A 230 -11.01 2.25 -11.17
C ASP A 230 -12.07 2.29 -12.29
N PRO A 231 -12.82 3.37 -12.51
CA PRO A 231 -13.79 3.43 -13.60
C PRO A 231 -13.15 3.23 -14.97
N VAL A 232 -11.96 3.82 -15.22
CA VAL A 232 -11.22 3.65 -16.47
C VAL A 232 -10.59 2.26 -16.55
N LYS A 233 -9.97 1.77 -15.48
CA LYS A 233 -9.40 0.41 -15.42
C LYS A 233 -10.43 -0.69 -15.67
N ASN A 234 -11.69 -0.46 -15.34
CA ASN A 234 -12.76 -1.43 -15.57
C ASN A 234 -13.13 -1.57 -17.06
N GLU A 235 -12.75 -0.62 -17.89
CA GLU A 235 -12.88 -0.70 -19.35
C GLU A 235 -11.77 -1.54 -20.02
N PHE A 236 -10.85 -2.11 -19.22
CA PHE A 236 -9.71 -2.88 -19.73
C PHE A 236 -10.14 -4.20 -20.37
N ASN A 237 -9.75 -4.39 -21.63
CA ASN A 237 -9.90 -5.62 -22.38
C ASN A 237 -8.85 -6.65 -21.93
N ARG A 238 -9.30 -7.80 -21.45
CA ARG A 238 -8.41 -8.89 -20.97
C ARG A 238 -7.83 -9.75 -22.11
N TYR A 239 -8.39 -9.63 -23.33
CA TYR A 239 -8.03 -10.44 -24.50
C TYR A 239 -7.11 -9.67 -25.44
N TYR A 240 -6.16 -8.92 -24.89
CA TYR A 240 -5.14 -8.21 -25.65
C TYR A 240 -3.93 -9.11 -25.94
N THR A 241 -3.18 -8.76 -27.00
CA THR A 241 -1.89 -9.36 -27.34
C THR A 241 -0.73 -8.45 -26.93
N ASP A 242 0.50 -8.99 -26.90
CA ASP A 242 1.70 -8.18 -26.64
C ASP A 242 1.89 -7.08 -27.70
N ASP A 243 1.48 -7.34 -28.94
CA ASP A 243 1.56 -6.35 -30.01
C ASP A 243 0.50 -5.25 -29.84
N ASP A 244 -0.70 -5.58 -29.34
CA ASP A 244 -1.70 -4.57 -28.96
C ASP A 244 -1.14 -3.65 -27.87
N LEU A 245 -0.47 -4.22 -26.88
CA LEU A 245 0.16 -3.44 -25.81
C LEU A 245 1.28 -2.54 -26.33
N LYS A 246 2.14 -3.03 -27.22
CA LYS A 246 3.19 -2.22 -27.87
C LYS A 246 2.60 -1.08 -28.70
N ASN A 247 1.54 -1.35 -29.47
CA ASN A 247 0.87 -0.35 -30.30
C ASN A 247 0.17 0.70 -29.44
N TYR A 248 -0.48 0.29 -28.34
CA TYR A 248 -1.02 1.22 -27.35
C TYR A 248 0.05 2.17 -26.81
N PHE A 249 1.22 1.68 -26.41
CA PHE A 249 2.29 2.54 -25.90
C PHE A 249 2.89 3.45 -26.98
N LYS A 250 2.95 3.02 -28.24
CA LYS A 250 3.33 3.92 -29.34
C LYS A 250 2.36 5.11 -29.45
N VAL A 251 1.06 4.83 -29.40
CA VAL A 251 0.02 5.86 -29.42
C VAL A 251 0.11 6.73 -28.18
N TRP A 252 0.26 6.13 -27.01
CA TRP A 252 0.42 6.83 -25.73
C TRP A 252 1.59 7.84 -25.78
N PHE A 253 2.76 7.44 -26.30
CA PHE A 253 3.90 8.33 -26.48
C PHE A 253 3.66 9.41 -27.54
N THR A 254 2.94 9.10 -28.61
CA THR A 254 2.58 10.08 -29.63
C THR A 254 1.67 11.17 -29.05
N GLN A 255 0.66 10.78 -28.31
CA GLN A 255 -0.26 11.70 -27.63
C GLN A 255 0.41 12.50 -26.52
N LEU A 256 1.33 11.89 -25.75
CA LEU A 256 2.17 12.59 -24.78
C LEU A 256 2.99 13.71 -25.43
N LYS A 257 3.57 13.47 -26.63
CA LYS A 257 4.34 14.51 -27.35
C LYS A 257 3.46 15.63 -27.87
N LYS A 258 2.21 15.34 -28.28
CA LYS A 258 1.25 16.34 -28.73
C LYS A 258 0.81 17.26 -27.59
N HIS A 259 0.42 16.67 -26.45
CA HIS A 259 -0.15 17.39 -25.30
C HIS A 259 0.44 16.92 -23.97
N PRO A 260 1.71 17.24 -23.65
CA PRO A 260 2.39 16.73 -22.45
C PRO A 260 1.71 17.20 -21.15
N LEU A 261 1.13 18.40 -21.13
CA LEU A 261 0.49 18.95 -19.93
C LEU A 261 -0.72 18.11 -19.50
N VAL A 262 -1.50 17.56 -20.42
CA VAL A 262 -2.65 16.71 -20.12
C VAL A 262 -2.23 15.47 -19.32
N TYR A 263 -1.07 14.90 -19.65
CA TYR A 263 -0.50 13.74 -18.96
C TYR A 263 -0.04 14.07 -17.55
N VAL A 264 0.65 15.20 -17.43
CA VAL A 264 1.09 15.71 -16.12
C VAL A 264 -0.11 16.00 -15.23
N GLU A 265 -1.10 16.71 -15.74
CA GLU A 265 -2.32 17.05 -15.00
C GLU A 265 -3.15 15.82 -14.64
N ALA A 266 -3.27 14.82 -15.54
CA ALA A 266 -3.95 13.56 -15.21
C ALA A 266 -3.27 12.83 -14.05
N THR A 267 -1.93 12.82 -14.03
CA THR A 267 -1.13 12.21 -12.97
C THR A 267 -1.30 12.97 -11.66
N ILE A 268 -1.14 14.31 -11.70
CA ILE A 268 -1.32 15.16 -10.51
C ILE A 268 -2.73 14.99 -9.95
N ALA A 269 -3.75 15.03 -10.80
CA ALA A 269 -5.14 14.90 -10.38
C ALA A 269 -5.44 13.54 -9.71
N ASN A 270 -4.78 12.46 -10.18
CA ASN A 270 -4.93 11.13 -9.59
C ASN A 270 -4.13 10.93 -8.28
N THR A 271 -3.09 11.73 -8.08
CA THR A 271 -2.16 11.59 -6.94
C THR A 271 -2.21 12.76 -5.97
N TYR A 272 -3.00 13.80 -6.25
CA TYR A 272 -2.99 15.02 -5.44
C TYR A 272 -3.33 14.77 -3.96
N GLY A 273 -4.16 13.79 -3.66
CA GLY A 273 -4.52 13.42 -2.29
C GLY A 273 -3.33 12.97 -1.43
N TYR A 274 -2.23 12.54 -2.06
CA TYR A 274 -0.97 12.25 -1.35
C TYR A 274 -0.16 13.50 -0.99
N ILE A 275 -0.48 14.64 -1.58
CA ILE A 275 0.27 15.90 -1.41
C ILE A 275 -0.61 16.98 -0.79
N TYR A 276 -1.91 16.96 -1.05
CA TYR A 276 -2.83 17.99 -0.58
C TYR A 276 -3.25 17.75 0.88
N PRO A 277 -2.97 18.68 1.81
CA PRO A 277 -3.11 18.42 3.24
C PRO A 277 -4.52 18.63 3.81
N VAL A 278 -5.53 18.84 2.97
CA VAL A 278 -6.89 19.14 3.42
C VAL A 278 -7.85 17.96 3.19
N GLU A 279 -7.61 17.12 2.20
CA GLU A 279 -8.49 15.98 1.93
C GLU A 279 -8.18 14.77 2.80
N THR A 280 -9.20 14.30 3.52
CA THR A 280 -9.13 13.13 4.42
C THR A 280 -10.13 12.07 4.00
N ASN A 281 -10.23 11.80 2.71
CA ASN A 281 -11.10 10.74 2.21
C ASN A 281 -10.62 9.38 2.68
N TRP A 282 -11.55 8.45 3.01
CA TRP A 282 -11.32 7.00 3.05
C TRP A 282 -10.95 6.30 4.35
N TYR A 283 -10.72 6.98 5.47
CA TYR A 283 -10.33 6.27 6.67
C TYR A 283 -11.51 5.63 7.44
N VAL A 284 -12.74 6.03 7.14
CA VAL A 284 -13.95 5.38 7.67
C VAL A 284 -14.78 4.84 6.51
N HIS A 285 -14.90 3.52 6.42
CA HIS A 285 -15.71 2.85 5.41
C HIS A 285 -16.75 1.96 6.05
N ILE A 286 -18.02 2.32 5.88
CA ILE A 286 -19.16 1.54 6.37
C ILE A 286 -19.95 1.02 5.16
N LYS A 287 -19.91 -0.30 4.93
CA LYS A 287 -20.76 -0.95 3.93
C LYS A 287 -22.20 -1.09 4.42
N GLY A 288 -23.14 -0.88 3.52
CA GLY A 288 -24.56 -1.07 3.80
C GLY A 288 -24.88 -2.54 4.12
N LYS A 289 -25.80 -2.77 5.05
CA LYS A 289 -26.25 -4.09 5.52
C LYS A 289 -26.62 -5.06 4.39
N LYS A 290 -27.33 -4.60 3.35
CA LYS A 290 -27.74 -5.40 2.21
C LYS A 290 -26.58 -6.03 1.44
N ILE A 291 -25.49 -5.28 1.24
CA ILE A 291 -24.34 -5.75 0.48
C ILE A 291 -23.60 -6.85 1.23
N ILE A 292 -23.52 -6.77 2.55
CA ILE A 292 -22.82 -7.74 3.39
C ILE A 292 -23.61 -9.04 3.48
N ASN A 293 -24.93 -8.96 3.67
CA ASN A 293 -25.80 -10.13 3.78
C ASN A 293 -25.84 -10.96 2.47
N ASN A 294 -25.67 -10.33 1.30
CA ASN A 294 -25.60 -11.05 0.01
C ASN A 294 -24.42 -12.00 -0.09
N TYR A 295 -23.41 -11.86 0.77
CA TYR A 295 -22.25 -12.76 0.86
C TYR A 295 -22.36 -13.80 1.99
N GLY A 296 -23.54 -13.94 2.59
CA GLY A 296 -23.78 -14.91 3.67
C GLY A 296 -23.30 -14.47 5.05
N PHE A 297 -22.88 -13.22 5.20
CA PHE A 297 -22.53 -12.67 6.50
C PHE A 297 -23.77 -12.11 7.17
N ASP A 298 -23.94 -12.49 8.43
CA ASP A 298 -25.02 -12.00 9.24
C ASP A 298 -24.61 -10.70 9.97
N TYR A 299 -25.23 -9.59 9.59
CA TYR A 299 -24.85 -8.28 10.09
C TYR A 299 -25.88 -7.75 11.09
N HIS A 300 -25.67 -8.07 12.34
CA HIS A 300 -26.49 -7.62 13.45
C HIS A 300 -25.73 -6.66 14.38
N PHE A 301 -26.37 -5.56 14.69
CA PHE A 301 -25.88 -4.67 15.74
C PHE A 301 -26.51 -5.04 17.09
N ASN A 302 -25.69 -5.18 18.11
CA ASN A 302 -26.18 -5.28 19.47
C ASN A 302 -26.87 -3.95 19.85
N LYS A 303 -28.16 -4.02 20.12
CA LYS A 303 -28.98 -2.84 20.46
C LYS A 303 -28.48 -2.15 21.74
N LYS A 304 -28.02 -2.90 22.73
CA LYS A 304 -27.48 -2.37 24.01
C LYS A 304 -26.21 -1.51 23.80
N LEU A 305 -25.40 -1.86 22.79
CA LEU A 305 -24.18 -1.12 22.48
C LEU A 305 -24.39 0.03 21.48
N ARG A 306 -25.64 0.31 21.09
CA ARG A 306 -25.95 1.39 20.15
C ARG A 306 -25.43 2.77 20.60
N PRO A 307 -25.61 3.21 21.86
CA PRO A 307 -25.08 4.51 22.30
C PRO A 307 -23.57 4.60 22.18
N LEU A 308 -22.86 3.57 22.67
CA LEU A 308 -21.40 3.51 22.57
C LEU A 308 -20.93 3.57 21.11
N ARG A 309 -21.56 2.80 20.22
CA ARG A 309 -21.22 2.80 18.80
C ARG A 309 -21.47 4.16 18.15
N MET A 310 -22.54 4.86 18.52
CA MET A 310 -22.82 6.20 18.01
C MET A 310 -21.75 7.21 18.46
N VAL A 311 -21.31 7.15 19.71
CA VAL A 311 -20.25 8.02 20.23
C VAL A 311 -18.94 7.74 19.53
N LEU A 312 -18.50 6.48 19.48
CA LEU A 312 -17.24 6.10 18.82
C LEU A 312 -17.26 6.38 17.31
N GLY A 313 -18.38 6.08 16.64
CA GLY A 313 -18.55 6.37 15.22
C GLY A 313 -18.60 7.88 14.94
N GLY A 314 -19.31 8.64 15.75
CA GLY A 314 -19.32 10.11 15.69
C GLY A 314 -17.92 10.69 15.87
N PHE A 315 -17.19 10.25 16.90
CA PHE A 315 -15.81 10.65 17.11
C PHE A 315 -14.91 10.33 15.90
N ALA A 316 -15.01 9.11 15.36
CA ALA A 316 -14.23 8.72 14.19
C ALA A 316 -14.54 9.60 12.96
N ILE A 317 -15.82 9.92 12.72
CA ILE A 317 -16.24 10.75 11.57
C ILE A 317 -15.82 12.21 11.75
N THR A 318 -15.89 12.75 12.98
CA THR A 318 -15.54 14.16 13.25
C THR A 318 -14.05 14.38 13.44
N PHE A 319 -13.28 13.35 13.77
CA PHE A 319 -11.85 13.46 14.06
C PHE A 319 -11.03 14.19 12.98
N PRO A 320 -11.24 13.95 11.65
CA PRO A 320 -10.51 14.65 10.59
C PRO A 320 -10.69 16.18 10.64
N TYR A 321 -11.82 16.64 11.17
CA TYR A 321 -12.19 18.05 11.22
C TYR A 321 -11.74 18.76 12.50
N ILE A 322 -11.15 18.05 13.46
CA ILE A 322 -10.58 18.66 14.67
C ILE A 322 -9.32 19.43 14.26
N PRO A 323 -9.25 20.76 14.49
CA PRO A 323 -8.10 21.58 14.11
C PRO A 323 -6.79 20.99 14.65
N PHE A 324 -5.76 20.97 13.83
CA PHE A 324 -4.42 20.43 14.08
C PHE A 324 -4.37 18.91 14.35
N ILE A 325 -5.27 18.36 15.19
CA ILE A 325 -5.27 16.93 15.56
C ILE A 325 -5.72 16.08 14.37
N GLY A 326 -6.71 16.53 13.61
CA GLY A 326 -7.16 15.85 12.39
C GLY A 326 -6.08 15.67 11.33
N LEU A 327 -5.07 16.53 11.33
CA LEU A 327 -3.92 16.40 10.43
C LEU A 327 -3.13 15.08 10.64
N LEU A 328 -3.19 14.47 11.82
CA LEU A 328 -2.49 13.21 12.11
C LEU A 328 -2.92 12.05 11.20
N ILE A 329 -4.16 12.09 10.69
CA ILE A 329 -4.67 11.06 9.76
C ILE A 329 -4.61 11.51 8.31
N ASN A 330 -4.19 12.75 8.03
CA ASN A 330 -4.13 13.27 6.68
C ASN A 330 -2.86 12.80 5.97
N ILE A 331 -3.02 12.09 4.86
CA ILE A 331 -1.90 11.52 4.10
C ILE A 331 -1.00 12.62 3.54
N GLY A 332 -1.59 13.67 2.93
CA GLY A 332 -0.84 14.79 2.38
C GLY A 332 -0.01 15.50 3.43
N PHE A 333 -0.56 15.75 4.62
CA PHE A 333 0.19 16.35 5.73
C PHE A 333 1.39 15.48 6.16
N ASN A 334 1.17 14.17 6.31
CA ASN A 334 2.24 13.23 6.67
C ASN A 334 3.32 13.14 5.57
N THR A 335 2.92 13.24 4.29
CA THR A 335 3.86 13.33 3.16
C THR A 335 4.73 14.59 3.26
N TRP A 336 4.14 15.75 3.58
CA TRP A 336 4.90 16.97 3.78
C TRP A 336 5.85 16.88 4.98
N ILE A 337 5.45 16.26 6.10
CA ILE A 337 6.36 16.01 7.24
C ILE A 337 7.56 15.19 6.77
N LEU A 338 7.36 14.14 5.98
CA LEU A 338 8.44 13.32 5.43
C LEU A 338 9.36 14.17 4.52
N LEU A 339 8.80 14.95 3.60
CA LEU A 339 9.56 15.83 2.70
C LEU A 339 10.34 16.90 3.45
N PHE A 340 9.76 17.56 4.45
CA PHE A 340 10.44 18.52 5.29
C PHE A 340 11.59 17.90 6.08
N MET A 341 11.37 16.68 6.62
CA MET A 341 12.44 15.97 7.32
C MET A 341 13.61 15.64 6.38
N LEU A 342 13.31 15.14 5.16
CA LEU A 342 14.33 14.87 4.15
C LEU A 342 15.09 16.15 3.77
N SER A 343 14.38 17.25 3.52
CA SER A 343 14.98 18.56 3.20
C SER A 343 15.86 19.07 4.33
N TYR A 344 15.42 18.92 5.59
CA TYR A 344 16.22 19.28 6.77
C TYR A 344 17.49 18.45 6.88
N LEU A 345 17.39 17.12 6.69
CA LEU A 345 18.55 16.23 6.73
C LEU A 345 19.54 16.55 5.61
N PHE A 346 19.04 16.88 4.42
CA PHE A 346 19.87 17.32 3.30
C PHE A 346 20.59 18.62 3.60
N TYR A 347 19.88 19.61 4.12
CA TYR A 347 20.48 20.89 4.56
C TYR A 347 21.57 20.67 5.62
N ARG A 348 21.34 19.74 6.56
CA ARG A 348 22.31 19.37 7.61
C ARG A 348 23.43 18.44 7.11
N LYS A 349 23.45 18.10 5.81
CA LYS A 349 24.41 17.17 5.17
C LYS A 349 24.47 15.79 5.85
N LYS A 350 23.33 15.35 6.45
CA LYS A 350 23.22 14.04 7.12
C LYS A 350 22.77 12.98 6.14
N TYR A 351 23.54 12.73 5.10
CA TYR A 351 23.19 11.83 3.99
C TYR A 351 22.92 10.38 4.44
N LYS A 352 23.65 9.91 5.45
CA LYS A 352 23.39 8.57 6.03
C LYS A 352 22.00 8.47 6.63
N ASP A 353 21.54 9.54 7.29
CA ASP A 353 20.21 9.57 7.90
C ASP A 353 19.10 9.67 6.84
N ILE A 354 19.37 10.33 5.70
CA ILE A 354 18.44 10.36 4.56
C ILE A 354 18.13 8.95 4.06
N ILE A 355 19.14 8.07 4.00
CA ILE A 355 18.99 6.69 3.54
C ILE A 355 18.02 5.93 4.42
N LEU A 356 17.90 6.24 5.72
CA LEU A 356 16.94 5.63 6.63
C LEU A 356 15.47 5.88 6.22
N PHE A 357 15.20 6.99 5.52
CA PHE A 357 13.86 7.33 5.06
C PHE A 357 13.51 6.73 3.70
N ILE A 358 14.46 6.08 3.01
CA ILE A 358 14.22 5.49 1.68
C ILE A 358 13.04 4.51 1.69
N PRO A 359 12.93 3.54 2.62
CA PRO A 359 11.78 2.66 2.62
C PRO A 359 10.45 3.41 2.76
N SER A 360 10.39 4.44 3.61
CA SER A 360 9.19 5.25 3.81
C SER A 360 8.82 6.07 2.56
N PHE A 361 9.83 6.60 1.86
CA PHE A 361 9.63 7.34 0.62
C PHE A 361 9.18 6.42 -0.53
N LEU A 362 9.76 5.24 -0.64
CA LEU A 362 9.38 4.25 -1.65
C LEU A 362 7.93 3.78 -1.50
N ILE A 363 7.38 3.73 -0.27
CA ILE A 363 5.96 3.42 -0.05
C ILE A 363 5.04 4.43 -0.73
N LEU A 364 5.44 5.70 -0.81
CA LEU A 364 4.65 6.74 -1.49
C LEU A 364 4.73 6.64 -3.01
N LEU A 365 5.79 6.02 -3.56
CA LEU A 365 6.03 5.91 -5.00
C LEU A 365 5.48 4.61 -5.60
N VAL A 366 5.26 3.56 -4.80
CA VAL A 366 4.92 2.20 -5.21
C VAL A 366 3.53 1.81 -4.70
#